data_c7d71b1867916b6409358cb58f0968f0
#
_entry.id   c7d71b1867916b6409358cb58f0968f0
#
_cell.length_a   1.000
_cell.length_b   1.000
_cell.length_c   1.000
_cell.angle_alpha   90.00
_cell.angle_beta   90.00
_cell.angle_gamma   90.00
#
_symmetry.space_group_name_H-M   'P 1'
#
loop_
_entity.id
_entity.type
_entity.pdbx_description
1 polymer ?
#
loop_
_entity_poly.entity_id
_entity_poly.type
_entity_poly.pdbx_seq_one_letter_code
_entity_poly.pdbx_strand_id
1 'polypeptide(L)'
;MAAEHSVKDLLLYIARNLVENPNAVTVTEVEGDQELTLELRVAPDDMGKVIGRQGRIAKEIRTLSRACAQRTGQKVSVDFVD
;
A
#
# COMPACT_ATOMS: atom_id res chain seq x y z
N MET A 1 -0.62 -25.02 -1.97
CA MET A 1 0.32 -24.12 -2.10
C MET A 1 0.02 -22.97 -1.25
N ALA A 2 0.86 -22.64 -0.53
CA ALA A 2 0.65 -21.50 0.23
C ALA A 2 0.49 -20.38 -0.71
N ALA A 3 -0.57 -19.74 -0.60
CA ALA A 3 -0.74 -18.57 -1.36
C ALA A 3 0.31 -17.60 -0.92
N GLU A 4 1.04 -17.11 -1.84
CA GLU A 4 1.91 -16.04 -1.53
C GLU A 4 1.09 -14.80 -1.37
N HIS A 5 1.30 -14.12 -0.26
CA HIS A 5 0.62 -12.85 -0.07
C HIS A 5 1.26 -11.84 -0.99
N SER A 6 0.46 -11.25 -1.83
CA SER A 6 0.95 -10.22 -2.73
C SER A 6 1.21 -8.94 -1.94
N VAL A 7 1.97 -8.03 -2.55
CA VAL A 7 2.20 -6.72 -1.94
C VAL A 7 0.88 -5.98 -1.77
N LYS A 8 -0.04 -6.19 -2.70
CA LYS A 8 -1.38 -5.60 -2.59
C LYS A 8 -2.08 -6.06 -1.31
N ASP A 9 -2.01 -7.36 -1.02
CA ASP A 9 -2.64 -7.90 0.19
C ASP A 9 -2.00 -7.33 1.44
N LEU A 10 -0.70 -7.19 1.44
CA LEU A 10 0.01 -6.61 2.57
C LEU A 10 -0.43 -5.16 2.79
N LEU A 11 -0.51 -4.40 1.70
CA LEU A 11 -0.89 -3.01 1.78
C LEU A 11 -2.32 -2.85 2.28
N LEU A 12 -3.24 -3.69 1.80
CA LEU A 12 -4.61 -3.69 2.29
C LEU A 12 -4.66 -3.98 3.78
N TYR A 13 -3.91 -4.96 4.22
CA TYR A 13 -3.90 -5.33 5.63
C TYR A 13 -3.40 -4.17 6.50
N ILE A 14 -2.29 -3.57 6.10
CA ILE A 14 -1.71 -2.48 6.86
C ILE A 14 -2.68 -1.31 6.93
N ALA A 15 -3.21 -0.89 5.80
CA ALA A 15 -4.08 0.27 5.75
C ALA A 15 -5.36 0.04 6.55
N ARG A 16 -5.96 -1.14 6.42
CA ARG A 16 -7.19 -1.44 7.15
C ARG A 16 -7.01 -1.42 8.65
N ASN A 17 -5.80 -1.69 9.11
CA ASN A 17 -5.52 -1.67 10.54
C ASN A 17 -5.16 -0.29 11.07
N LEU A 18 -4.94 0.67 10.19
CA LEU A 18 -4.61 2.03 10.59
C LEU A 18 -5.81 2.97 10.60
N VAL A 19 -6.83 2.67 9.80
CA VAL A 19 -7.92 3.61 9.55
C VAL A 19 -9.13 3.28 10.40
N GLU A 20 -10.04 4.25 10.50
CA GLU A 20 -11.30 4.03 11.20
C GLU A 20 -12.37 3.45 10.30
N ASN A 21 -12.22 3.60 8.98
CA ASN A 21 -13.19 3.08 8.03
C ASN A 21 -12.52 2.08 7.10
N PRO A 22 -12.28 0.86 7.56
CA PRO A 22 -11.55 -0.12 6.74
C PRO A 22 -12.29 -0.53 5.49
N ASN A 23 -13.61 -0.39 5.46
CA ASN A 23 -14.37 -0.77 4.27
C ASN A 23 -14.14 0.19 3.12
N ALA A 24 -13.60 1.37 3.38
CA ALA A 24 -13.31 2.34 2.33
C ALA A 24 -11.89 2.17 1.75
N VAL A 25 -11.10 1.24 2.29
CA VAL A 25 -9.74 1.04 1.81
C VAL A 25 -9.75 0.22 0.53
N THR A 26 -9.14 0.75 -0.51
CA THR A 26 -8.96 0.02 -1.76
C THR A 26 -7.55 0.19 -2.25
N VAL A 27 -7.07 -0.81 -2.98
CA VAL A 27 -5.76 -0.75 -3.63
C VAL A 27 -5.96 -1.15 -5.08
N THR A 28 -5.56 -0.27 -5.98
CA THR A 28 -5.66 -0.53 -7.42
C THR A 28 -4.25 -0.79 -7.95
N GLU A 29 -4.10 -1.87 -8.70
CA GLU A 29 -2.82 -2.20 -9.32
C GLU A 29 -2.77 -1.62 -10.70
N VAL A 30 -1.72 -0.83 -10.97
CA VAL A 30 -1.49 -0.26 -12.30
C VAL A 30 -0.15 -0.78 -12.78
N GLU A 31 -0.18 -1.63 -13.81
CA GLU A 31 1.03 -2.25 -14.32
C GLU A 31 1.65 -1.38 -15.41
N GLY A 32 2.94 -1.08 -15.25
CA GLY A 32 3.73 -0.46 -16.29
C GLY A 32 4.67 -1.49 -16.90
N ASP A 33 5.63 -1.01 -17.67
CA ASP A 33 6.56 -1.91 -18.39
C ASP A 33 7.33 -2.78 -17.44
N GLN A 34 7.92 -2.19 -16.41
CA GLN A 34 8.74 -2.92 -15.48
C GLN A 34 8.42 -2.58 -14.04
N GLU A 35 7.30 -1.91 -13.84
CA GLU A 35 6.96 -1.42 -12.52
C GLU A 35 5.48 -1.60 -12.26
N LEU A 36 5.16 -1.98 -11.03
CA LEU A 36 3.79 -2.06 -10.57
C LEU A 36 3.54 -0.91 -9.62
N THR A 37 2.53 -0.10 -9.90
CA THR A 37 2.12 0.98 -9.01
C THR A 37 0.87 0.56 -8.27
N LEU A 38 0.90 0.68 -6.96
CA LEU A 38 -0.25 0.38 -6.12
C LEU A 38 -0.85 1.69 -5.67
N GLU A 39 -2.08 1.95 -6.07
CA GLU A 39 -2.79 3.16 -5.68
C GLU A 39 -3.67 2.86 -4.48
N LEU A 40 -3.31 3.42 -3.36
CA LEU A 40 -4.04 3.22 -2.11
C LEU A 40 -5.02 4.36 -1.91
N ARG A 41 -6.28 3.98 -1.68
CA ARG A 41 -7.33 4.93 -1.34
C ARG A 41 -7.93 4.57 0.00
N VAL A 42 -8.21 5.59 0.79
CA VAL A 42 -8.89 5.43 2.07
C VAL A 42 -9.95 6.52 2.15
N ALA A 43 -10.81 6.45 3.18
CA ALA A 43 -11.76 7.53 3.40
C ALA A 43 -10.99 8.85 3.59
N PRO A 44 -11.52 9.97 3.10
CA PRO A 44 -10.79 11.25 3.20
C PRO A 44 -10.35 11.58 4.62
N ASP A 45 -11.18 11.28 5.61
CA ASP A 45 -10.85 11.56 7.00
C ASP A 45 -9.74 10.67 7.53
N ASP A 46 -9.44 9.59 6.84
CA ASP A 46 -8.43 8.64 7.28
C ASP A 46 -7.08 8.85 6.61
N MET A 47 -7.00 9.76 5.62
CA MET A 47 -5.76 9.93 4.88
C MET A 47 -4.59 10.23 5.79
N GLY A 48 -4.80 11.09 6.79
CA GLY A 48 -3.74 11.42 7.73
C GLY A 48 -3.23 10.22 8.51
N LYS A 49 -4.05 9.19 8.66
CA LYS A 49 -3.65 8.00 9.42
C LYS A 49 -2.70 7.10 8.64
N VAL A 50 -2.75 7.16 7.31
CA VAL A 50 -1.83 6.36 6.49
C VAL A 50 -0.63 7.17 6.05
N ILE A 51 -0.72 8.49 6.09
CA ILE A 51 0.43 9.36 5.79
C ILE A 51 1.29 9.53 7.04
N GLY A 52 0.63 9.85 8.15
CA GLY A 52 1.32 10.06 9.40
C GLY A 52 1.98 11.42 9.49
N ARG A 53 2.51 11.72 10.69
CA ARG A 53 3.17 12.99 10.93
C ARG A 53 4.42 13.07 10.07
N GLN A 54 4.51 14.12 9.29
CA GLN A 54 5.66 14.37 8.40
C GLN A 54 5.88 13.23 7.41
N GLY A 55 4.81 12.49 7.09
CA GLY A 55 4.89 11.42 6.10
C GLY A 55 5.58 10.17 6.57
N ARG A 56 5.76 10.00 7.88
CA ARG A 56 6.54 8.87 8.40
C ARG A 56 5.88 7.53 8.15
N ILE A 57 4.56 7.46 8.30
CA ILE A 57 3.86 6.20 8.09
C ILE A 57 3.90 5.84 6.61
N ALA A 58 3.66 6.81 5.74
CA ALA A 58 3.74 6.57 4.31
C ALA A 58 5.12 6.07 3.90
N LYS A 59 6.16 6.64 4.48
CA LYS A 59 7.52 6.22 4.18
C LYS A 59 7.73 4.76 4.58
N GLU A 60 7.25 4.37 5.77
CA GLU A 60 7.39 3.00 6.21
C GLU A 60 6.60 2.04 5.34
N ILE A 61 5.40 2.45 4.94
CA ILE A 61 4.59 1.62 4.07
C ILE A 61 5.33 1.38 2.75
N ARG A 62 5.94 2.43 2.18
CA ARG A 62 6.70 2.29 0.95
C ARG A 62 7.90 1.37 1.13
N THR A 63 8.60 1.51 2.25
CA THR A 63 9.76 0.68 2.54
C THR A 63 9.38 -0.80 2.65
N LEU A 64 8.30 -1.09 3.38
CA LEU A 64 7.85 -2.46 3.54
C LEU A 64 7.37 -3.05 2.22
N SER A 65 6.68 -2.25 1.43
CA SER A 65 6.19 -2.72 0.14
C SER A 65 7.33 -3.07 -0.81
N ARG A 66 8.38 -2.25 -0.83
CA ARG A 66 9.54 -2.53 -1.65
C ARG A 66 10.28 -3.77 -1.18
N ALA A 67 10.43 -3.92 0.13
CA ALA A 67 11.11 -5.09 0.68
C ALA A 67 10.37 -6.36 0.32
N CYS A 68 9.04 -6.31 0.40
CA CYS A 68 8.23 -7.45 0.04
C CYS A 68 8.36 -7.78 -1.44
N ALA A 69 8.38 -6.76 -2.29
CA ALA A 69 8.46 -6.95 -3.73
C ALA A 69 9.82 -7.46 -4.18
N GLN A 70 10.87 -7.14 -3.44
CA GLN A 70 12.21 -7.62 -3.80
C GLN A 70 12.30 -9.13 -3.85
N ARG A 71 11.46 -9.80 -3.09
CA ARG A 71 11.47 -11.26 -3.06
C ARG A 71 11.06 -11.85 -4.41
N THR A 72 10.31 -11.11 -5.20
CA THR A 72 9.86 -11.55 -6.51
C THR A 72 10.60 -10.84 -7.63
N GLY A 73 11.52 -9.93 -7.29
CA GLY A 73 12.25 -9.17 -8.28
C GLY A 73 11.45 -8.06 -8.95
N GLN A 74 10.30 -7.74 -8.41
CA GLN A 74 9.40 -6.76 -9.01
C GLN A 74 9.66 -5.37 -8.42
N LYS A 75 9.58 -4.35 -9.27
CA LYS A 75 9.61 -2.97 -8.81
C LYS A 75 8.20 -2.53 -8.47
N VAL A 76 8.05 -1.98 -7.28
CA VAL A 76 6.74 -1.57 -6.79
C VAL A 76 6.81 -0.15 -6.26
N SER A 77 5.83 0.65 -6.65
CA SER A 77 5.61 1.99 -6.10
C SER A 77 4.26 2.05 -5.43
N VAL A 78 4.15 2.87 -4.41
CA VAL A 78 2.88 3.07 -3.71
C VAL A 78 2.49 4.54 -3.79
N ASP A 79 1.31 4.81 -4.35
CA ASP A 79 0.74 6.15 -4.42
C ASP A 79 -0.43 6.24 -3.46
N PHE A 80 -0.49 7.33 -2.72
CA PHE A 80 -1.61 7.62 -1.83
C PHE A 80 -2.54 8.58 -2.57
N VAL A 81 -3.74 8.11 -2.87
CA VAL A 81 -4.65 8.82 -3.78
C VAL A 81 -5.89 9.26 -3.02
N ASP A 82 -6.35 10.47 -3.29
CA ASP A 82 -7.58 10.99 -2.69
C ASP A 82 -8.82 10.38 -3.35
#